data_7a0f5045d514c5b512538554d5ce217d
#
_entry.id   7a0f5045d514c5b512538554d5ce217d
#
_cell.length_a   1.000
_cell.length_b   1.000
_cell.length_c   1.000
_cell.angle_alpha   90.00
_cell.angle_beta   90.00
_cell.angle_gamma   90.00
#
_symmetry.space_group_name_H-M   'P 1'
#
loop_
_entity.id
_entity.type
_entity.pdbx_description
1 polymer ?
#
loop_
_entity_poly.entity_id
_entity_poly.type
_entity_poly.pdbx_seq_one_letter_code
_entity_poly.pdbx_strand_id
1 'polypeptide(L)'
;HARTTAEYYGGHSDWSRIGELVSELDIPVFGNGDIWGANDALAMVTETGCAGVAIGRGCQGRPWLFADIKNAFAGSDERVDPTLGDVCRVIERHAELLTEFYDGDERMAVHDLRKHVAWYLKGFPVGGSTRRAFMECENLEDVRREIGRLDPNIRFPERIADKPRGRVRFAKKVHLPYGWLESRETTHEEREALFGDDPMDASY
;
A
#
# COMPACT_ATOMS: atom_id res chain seq x y z
N HIS A 1 2.68 7.37 11.41
CA HIS A 1 1.60 7.79 10.50
C HIS A 1 0.81 8.92 11.15
N ALA A 2 0.65 10.00 10.43
CA ALA A 2 0.11 11.24 10.97
C ALA A 2 -1.41 11.43 10.70
N ARG A 3 -2.18 10.34 10.69
CA ARG A 3 -3.64 10.36 10.76
C ARG A 3 -4.11 9.72 12.04
N THR A 4 -5.15 10.26 12.60
CA THR A 4 -5.86 9.65 13.72
C THR A 4 -6.79 8.53 13.23
N THR A 5 -7.25 7.68 14.13
CA THR A 5 -8.25 6.65 13.82
C THR A 5 -9.56 7.26 13.31
N ALA A 6 -9.94 8.46 13.78
CA ALA A 6 -11.13 9.16 13.34
C ALA A 6 -11.03 9.65 11.89
N GLU A 7 -9.85 10.06 11.43
CA GLU A 7 -9.63 10.50 10.06
C GLU A 7 -9.58 9.32 9.07
N TYR A 8 -9.17 8.15 9.54
CA TYR A 8 -9.06 6.92 8.77
C TYR A 8 -8.28 7.12 7.45
N TYR A 9 -8.96 7.12 6.29
CA TYR A 9 -8.36 7.38 4.97
C TYR A 9 -8.79 8.72 4.36
N GLY A 10 -9.54 9.54 5.10
CA GLY A 10 -10.00 10.84 4.65
C GLY A 10 -8.96 11.93 4.80
N GLY A 11 -9.20 13.07 4.14
CA GLY A 11 -8.35 14.25 4.24
C GLY A 11 -6.90 14.00 3.81
N HIS A 12 -6.00 14.79 4.38
CA HIS A 12 -4.56 14.69 4.19
C HIS A 12 -3.87 14.27 5.50
N SER A 13 -2.77 13.56 5.38
CA SER A 13 -1.90 13.21 6.50
C SER A 13 -1.20 14.48 7.00
N ASP A 14 -1.31 14.80 8.28
CA ASP A 14 -0.69 15.98 8.89
C ASP A 14 0.79 15.71 9.19
N TRP A 15 1.65 15.99 8.22
CA TRP A 15 3.08 15.74 8.32
C TRP A 15 3.77 16.56 9.43
N SER A 16 3.14 17.65 9.91
CA SER A 16 3.70 18.41 11.04
C SER A 16 3.88 17.57 12.31
N ARG A 17 2.99 16.57 12.50
CA ARG A 17 3.09 15.61 13.60
C ARG A 17 4.32 14.72 13.52
N ILE A 18 4.76 14.41 12.30
CA ILE A 18 6.01 13.65 12.09
C ILE A 18 7.20 14.53 12.46
N GLY A 19 7.19 15.81 12.05
CA GLY A 19 8.21 16.79 12.44
C GLY A 19 8.30 16.99 13.95
N GLU A 20 7.15 17.07 14.65
CA GLU A 20 7.10 17.12 16.12
C GLU A 20 7.82 15.89 16.72
N LEU A 21 7.51 14.67 16.24
CA LEU A 21 8.16 13.45 16.72
C LEU A 21 9.66 13.44 16.45
N VAL A 22 10.10 13.93 15.27
CA VAL A 22 11.52 14.03 14.95
C VAL A 22 12.25 14.95 15.91
N SER A 23 11.62 16.05 16.35
CA SER A 23 12.23 17.00 17.27
C SER A 23 12.31 16.50 18.72
N GLU A 24 11.45 15.57 19.12
CA GLU A 24 11.32 15.05 20.47
C GLU A 24 12.06 13.73 20.71
N LEU A 25 12.46 13.02 19.64
CA LEU A 25 13.04 11.68 19.74
C LEU A 25 14.50 11.64 19.26
N ASP A 26 15.36 10.98 20.02
CA ASP A 26 16.76 10.75 19.67
C ASP A 26 16.99 9.53 18.75
N ILE A 27 15.90 8.84 18.36
CA ILE A 27 15.95 7.68 17.47
C ILE A 27 15.51 8.06 16.03
N PRO A 28 15.97 7.34 14.99
CA PRO A 28 15.52 7.59 13.64
C PRO A 28 14.01 7.41 13.48
N VAL A 29 13.32 8.44 12.94
CA VAL A 29 11.88 8.42 12.64
C VAL A 29 11.70 8.20 11.15
N PHE A 30 10.84 7.24 10.78
CA PHE A 30 10.41 7.01 9.41
C PHE A 30 9.01 7.58 9.20
N GLY A 31 8.91 8.57 8.29
CA GLY A 31 7.65 9.21 7.97
C GLY A 31 6.75 8.34 7.10
N ASN A 32 5.43 8.40 7.34
CA ASN A 32 4.44 7.66 6.56
C ASN A 32 3.14 8.47 6.42
N GLY A 33 2.50 8.36 5.27
CA GLY A 33 1.19 8.94 4.97
C GLY A 33 1.23 9.83 3.73
N ASP A 34 0.31 9.56 2.79
CA ASP A 34 0.08 10.31 1.55
C ASP A 34 1.32 10.47 0.65
N ILE A 35 2.18 9.48 0.64
CA ILE A 35 3.28 9.38 -0.31
C ILE A 35 2.77 8.61 -1.53
N TRP A 36 2.46 9.34 -2.60
CA TRP A 36 1.90 8.80 -3.84
C TRP A 36 2.91 8.79 -4.99
N GLY A 37 3.95 9.63 -4.91
CA GLY A 37 5.03 9.76 -5.86
C GLY A 37 6.38 9.98 -5.19
N ALA A 38 7.43 10.01 -6.00
CA ALA A 38 8.79 10.21 -5.50
C ALA A 38 8.98 11.62 -4.90
N ASN A 39 8.30 12.61 -5.46
CA ASN A 39 8.38 13.99 -4.95
C ASN A 39 7.72 14.12 -3.56
N ASP A 40 6.66 13.36 -3.27
CA ASP A 40 6.05 13.35 -1.92
C ASP A 40 7.05 12.78 -0.90
N ALA A 41 7.82 11.76 -1.28
CA ALA A 41 8.86 11.19 -0.41
C ALA A 41 9.97 12.20 -0.09
N LEU A 42 10.44 12.95 -1.09
CA LEU A 42 11.41 14.03 -0.90
C LEU A 42 10.83 15.14 -0.02
N ALA A 43 9.60 15.58 -0.31
CA ALA A 43 8.93 16.61 0.46
C ALA A 43 8.79 16.21 1.93
N MET A 44 8.35 14.99 2.21
CA MET A 44 8.22 14.48 3.57
C MET A 44 9.55 14.57 4.34
N VAL A 45 10.66 14.09 3.76
CA VAL A 45 11.97 14.15 4.43
C VAL A 45 12.43 15.60 4.60
N THR A 46 12.22 16.44 3.59
CA THR A 46 12.62 17.85 3.64
C THR A 46 11.83 18.65 4.68
N GLU A 47 10.52 18.44 4.75
CA GLU A 47 9.64 19.22 5.62
C GLU A 47 9.68 18.75 7.08
N THR A 48 9.86 17.44 7.30
CA THR A 48 9.77 16.87 8.64
C THR A 48 11.12 16.53 9.27
N GLY A 49 12.20 16.46 8.49
CA GLY A 49 13.52 16.01 8.95
C GLY A 49 13.58 14.50 9.29
N CYS A 50 12.57 13.70 8.91
CA CYS A 50 12.58 12.26 9.19
C CYS A 50 13.73 11.54 8.44
N ALA A 51 14.21 10.45 9.03
CA ALA A 51 15.37 9.70 8.51
C ALA A 51 15.06 8.89 7.24
N GLY A 52 13.79 8.74 6.90
CA GLY A 52 13.35 8.03 5.71
C GLY A 52 11.82 7.92 5.65
N VAL A 53 11.32 7.19 4.67
CA VAL A 53 9.88 7.08 4.43
C VAL A 53 9.42 5.62 4.38
N ALA A 54 8.21 5.37 4.87
CA ALA A 54 7.51 4.10 4.71
C ALA A 54 6.31 4.29 3.78
N ILE A 55 6.17 3.42 2.77
CA ILE A 55 5.16 3.54 1.73
C ILE A 55 4.09 2.46 1.92
N GLY A 56 2.86 2.88 2.15
CA GLY A 56 1.71 1.98 2.20
C GLY A 56 0.98 1.94 0.85
N ARG A 57 -0.18 2.58 0.80
CA ARG A 57 -1.07 2.56 -0.39
C ARG A 57 -0.43 3.06 -1.69
N GLY A 58 0.58 3.93 -1.61
CA GLY A 58 1.26 4.49 -2.78
C GLY A 58 1.91 3.44 -3.69
N CYS A 59 2.43 2.35 -3.11
CA CYS A 59 3.06 1.28 -3.87
C CYS A 59 2.09 0.17 -4.35
N GLN A 60 0.80 0.23 -3.99
CA GLN A 60 -0.17 -0.78 -4.40
C GLN A 60 -0.32 -0.83 -5.94
N GLY A 61 0.02 -1.98 -6.53
CA GLY A 61 0.09 -2.18 -7.98
C GLY A 61 1.16 -1.33 -8.70
N ARG A 62 2.16 -0.85 -7.94
CA ARG A 62 3.19 0.05 -8.44
C ARG A 62 4.51 -0.13 -7.66
N PRO A 63 5.07 -1.33 -7.62
CA PRO A 63 6.29 -1.59 -6.84
C PRO A 63 7.50 -0.82 -7.36
N TRP A 64 7.53 -0.44 -8.63
CA TRP A 64 8.59 0.40 -9.21
C TRP A 64 8.66 1.82 -8.60
N LEU A 65 7.65 2.25 -7.83
CA LEU A 65 7.72 3.50 -7.08
C LEU A 65 8.97 3.59 -6.18
N PHE A 66 9.44 2.46 -5.66
CA PHE A 66 10.66 2.44 -4.85
C PHE A 66 11.92 2.76 -5.68
N ALA A 67 11.96 2.39 -6.97
CA ALA A 67 13.03 2.81 -7.87
C ALA A 67 12.94 4.32 -8.14
N ASP A 68 11.74 4.85 -8.37
CA ASP A 68 11.52 6.29 -8.56
C ASP A 68 11.99 7.10 -7.33
N ILE A 69 11.64 6.63 -6.13
CA ILE A 69 12.05 7.25 -4.87
C ILE A 69 13.57 7.20 -4.70
N LYS A 70 14.19 6.05 -4.96
CA LYS A 70 15.65 5.91 -4.91
C LYS A 70 16.34 6.89 -5.85
N ASN A 71 15.85 7.02 -7.09
CA ASN A 71 16.39 7.97 -8.07
C ASN A 71 16.24 9.41 -7.57
N ALA A 72 15.06 9.76 -7.04
CA ALA A 72 14.83 11.10 -6.50
C ALA A 72 15.76 11.44 -5.35
N PHE A 73 15.98 10.54 -4.40
CA PHE A 73 16.95 10.73 -3.31
C PHE A 73 18.40 10.81 -3.81
N ALA A 74 18.69 10.24 -4.97
CA ALA A 74 19.99 10.40 -5.65
C ALA A 74 20.09 11.70 -6.48
N GLY A 75 19.07 12.56 -6.47
CA GLY A 75 19.04 13.80 -7.24
C GLY A 75 18.74 13.61 -8.73
N SER A 76 18.18 12.47 -9.12
CA SER A 76 17.78 12.17 -10.50
C SER A 76 16.27 12.36 -10.70
N ASP A 77 15.90 12.96 -11.82
CA ASP A 77 14.52 13.10 -12.27
C ASP A 77 14.04 11.88 -13.06
N GLU A 78 14.89 10.87 -13.25
CA GLU A 78 14.52 9.65 -13.95
C GLU A 78 13.42 8.90 -13.21
N ARG A 79 12.37 8.52 -13.95
CA ARG A 79 11.22 7.77 -13.45
C ARG A 79 10.99 6.54 -14.31
N VAL A 80 10.55 5.46 -13.68
CA VAL A 80 10.15 4.23 -14.37
C VAL A 80 8.84 4.46 -15.12
N ASP A 81 8.86 4.25 -16.42
CA ASP A 81 7.69 4.36 -17.31
C ASP A 81 7.37 2.96 -17.91
N PRO A 82 6.68 2.08 -17.15
CA PRO A 82 6.47 0.71 -17.57
C PRO A 82 5.39 0.63 -18.66
N THR A 83 5.53 -0.33 -19.54
CA THR A 83 4.45 -0.79 -20.41
C THR A 83 3.52 -1.75 -19.65
N LEU A 84 2.36 -2.06 -20.25
CA LEU A 84 1.47 -3.10 -19.69
C LEU A 84 2.18 -4.46 -19.65
N GLY A 85 3.06 -4.75 -20.62
CA GLY A 85 3.90 -5.95 -20.60
C GLY A 85 4.84 -6.01 -19.40
N ASP A 86 5.44 -4.86 -19.01
CA ASP A 86 6.25 -4.77 -17.78
C ASP A 86 5.40 -5.06 -16.53
N VAL A 87 4.22 -4.45 -16.47
CA VAL A 87 3.28 -4.67 -15.37
C VAL A 87 2.81 -6.12 -15.30
N CYS A 88 2.56 -6.75 -16.46
CA CYS A 88 2.22 -8.18 -16.53
C CYS A 88 3.32 -9.08 -15.97
N ARG A 89 4.59 -8.77 -16.25
CA ARG A 89 5.73 -9.51 -15.64
C ARG A 89 5.75 -9.35 -14.12
N VAL A 90 5.41 -8.16 -13.62
CA VAL A 90 5.29 -7.94 -12.16
C VAL A 90 4.13 -8.74 -11.56
N ILE A 91 2.98 -8.81 -12.25
CA ILE A 91 1.84 -9.62 -11.81
C ILE A 91 2.23 -11.09 -11.74
N GLU A 92 2.87 -11.61 -12.79
CA GLU A 92 3.33 -13.00 -12.84
C GLU A 92 4.33 -13.29 -11.70
N ARG A 93 5.35 -12.43 -11.55
CA ARG A 93 6.33 -12.60 -10.46
C ARG A 93 5.69 -12.53 -9.06
N HIS A 94 4.69 -11.67 -8.87
CA HIS A 94 3.94 -11.60 -7.61
C HIS A 94 3.17 -12.90 -7.36
N ALA A 95 2.54 -13.47 -8.39
CA ALA A 95 1.85 -14.74 -8.28
C ALA A 95 2.80 -15.88 -7.88
N GLU A 96 4.00 -15.94 -8.49
CA GLU A 96 5.04 -16.91 -8.13
C GLU A 96 5.51 -16.77 -6.68
N LEU A 97 5.79 -15.53 -6.24
CA LEU A 97 6.18 -15.24 -4.86
C LEU A 97 5.10 -15.63 -3.84
N LEU A 98 3.82 -15.40 -4.18
CA LEU A 98 2.72 -15.85 -3.33
C LEU A 98 2.63 -17.38 -3.31
N THR A 99 2.90 -18.06 -4.43
CA THR A 99 2.95 -19.53 -4.48
C THR A 99 4.08 -20.07 -3.59
N GLU A 100 5.26 -19.45 -3.63
CA GLU A 100 6.36 -19.75 -2.72
C GLU A 100 5.94 -19.52 -1.26
N PHE A 101 5.26 -18.40 -0.96
CA PHE A 101 4.77 -18.06 0.39
C PHE A 101 3.72 -19.04 0.93
N TYR A 102 2.87 -19.58 0.06
CA TYR A 102 1.86 -20.59 0.41
C TYR A 102 2.33 -22.03 0.20
N ASP A 103 3.64 -22.30 0.30
CA ASP A 103 4.23 -23.65 0.21
C ASP A 103 3.81 -24.46 -1.04
N GLY A 104 3.62 -23.77 -2.16
CA GLY A 104 3.23 -24.35 -3.45
C GLY A 104 1.72 -24.39 -3.71
N ASP A 105 0.88 -23.89 -2.80
CA ASP A 105 -0.57 -23.78 -3.03
C ASP A 105 -0.89 -22.64 -3.99
N GLU A 106 -0.90 -22.95 -5.30
CA GLU A 106 -1.22 -21.97 -6.35
C GLU A 106 -2.62 -21.37 -6.20
N ARG A 107 -3.57 -22.16 -5.71
CA ARG A 107 -4.95 -21.68 -5.54
C ARG A 107 -5.03 -20.57 -4.48
N MET A 108 -4.41 -20.79 -3.34
CA MET A 108 -4.33 -19.77 -2.28
C MET A 108 -3.57 -18.54 -2.77
N ALA A 109 -2.44 -18.74 -3.45
CA ALA A 109 -1.63 -17.68 -4.03
C ALA A 109 -2.42 -16.79 -5.00
N VAL A 110 -3.13 -17.41 -5.94
CA VAL A 110 -3.93 -16.68 -6.95
C VAL A 110 -5.14 -15.99 -6.32
N HIS A 111 -5.77 -16.60 -5.32
CA HIS A 111 -6.84 -15.95 -4.57
C HIS A 111 -6.36 -14.68 -3.87
N ASP A 112 -5.15 -14.72 -3.29
CA ASP A 112 -4.56 -13.53 -2.67
C ASP A 112 -4.18 -12.48 -3.71
N LEU A 113 -3.61 -12.91 -4.84
CA LEU A 113 -3.25 -12.03 -5.96
C LEU A 113 -4.45 -11.22 -6.48
N ARG A 114 -5.65 -11.78 -6.52
CA ARG A 114 -6.86 -11.15 -7.11
C ARG A 114 -7.08 -9.72 -6.63
N LYS A 115 -6.91 -9.45 -5.34
CA LYS A 115 -7.06 -8.10 -4.78
C LYS A 115 -6.04 -7.10 -5.33
N HIS A 116 -4.85 -7.58 -5.71
CA HIS A 116 -3.76 -6.76 -6.24
C HIS A 116 -3.91 -6.46 -7.74
N VAL A 117 -4.51 -7.37 -8.51
CA VAL A 117 -4.69 -7.21 -9.97
C VAL A 117 -5.44 -5.91 -10.30
N ALA A 118 -6.46 -5.56 -9.52
CA ALA A 118 -7.21 -4.32 -9.71
C ALA A 118 -6.33 -3.06 -9.56
N TRP A 119 -5.31 -3.13 -8.72
CA TRP A 119 -4.35 -2.04 -8.54
C TRP A 119 -3.29 -2.00 -9.65
N TYR A 120 -2.80 -3.16 -10.08
CA TYR A 120 -1.86 -3.27 -11.20
C TYR A 120 -2.47 -2.74 -12.50
N LEU A 121 -3.70 -3.13 -12.80
CA LEU A 121 -4.39 -2.75 -14.04
C LEU A 121 -5.13 -1.40 -13.94
N LYS A 122 -4.94 -0.65 -12.85
CA LYS A 122 -5.57 0.66 -12.67
C LYS A 122 -5.11 1.62 -13.77
N GLY A 123 -6.08 2.19 -14.48
CA GLY A 123 -5.87 3.20 -15.53
C GLY A 123 -5.58 2.64 -16.91
N PHE A 124 -5.13 1.41 -17.04
CA PHE A 124 -5.00 0.76 -18.34
C PHE A 124 -6.38 0.48 -18.98
N PRO A 125 -6.51 0.61 -20.30
CA PRO A 125 -7.77 0.41 -21.02
C PRO A 125 -8.06 -1.08 -21.28
N VAL A 126 -7.97 -1.92 -20.24
CA VAL A 126 -8.14 -3.39 -20.37
C VAL A 126 -9.58 -3.88 -20.25
N GLY A 127 -10.51 -2.98 -19.91
CA GLY A 127 -11.93 -3.33 -19.80
C GLY A 127 -12.30 -4.12 -18.52
N GLY A 128 -13.61 -4.27 -18.32
CA GLY A 128 -14.16 -4.99 -17.16
C GLY A 128 -14.11 -6.51 -17.31
N SER A 129 -14.20 -7.01 -18.54
CA SER A 129 -14.12 -8.45 -18.85
C SER A 129 -12.76 -9.03 -18.45
N THR A 130 -11.68 -8.36 -18.81
CA THR A 130 -10.31 -8.76 -18.41
C THR A 130 -10.16 -8.83 -16.88
N ARG A 131 -10.63 -7.80 -16.18
CA ARG A 131 -10.56 -7.80 -14.71
C ARG A 131 -11.36 -8.93 -14.10
N ARG A 132 -12.51 -9.26 -14.67
CA ARG A 132 -13.32 -10.41 -14.23
C ARG A 132 -12.59 -11.73 -14.48
N ALA A 133 -11.97 -11.90 -15.65
CA ALA A 133 -11.22 -13.10 -15.99
C ALA A 133 -10.09 -13.37 -14.99
N PHE A 134 -9.37 -12.34 -14.55
CA PHE A 134 -8.38 -12.50 -13.47
C PHE A 134 -8.99 -12.91 -12.12
N MET A 135 -10.24 -12.50 -11.84
CA MET A 135 -10.93 -12.95 -10.61
C MET A 135 -11.34 -14.42 -10.66
N GLU A 136 -11.36 -15.02 -11.84
CA GLU A 136 -11.73 -16.42 -12.08
C GLU A 136 -10.51 -17.35 -12.17
N CYS A 137 -9.29 -16.82 -12.19
CA CYS A 137 -8.06 -17.62 -12.21
C CYS A 137 -7.92 -18.46 -10.92
N GLU A 138 -7.51 -19.71 -11.04
CA GLU A 138 -7.35 -20.66 -9.95
C GLU A 138 -5.89 -21.14 -9.77
N ASN A 139 -5.03 -20.92 -10.76
CA ASN A 139 -3.62 -21.33 -10.78
C ASN A 139 -2.76 -20.38 -11.61
N LEU A 140 -1.44 -20.59 -11.62
CA LEU A 140 -0.49 -19.74 -12.34
C LEU A 140 -0.69 -19.80 -13.87
N GLU A 141 -1.11 -20.94 -14.42
CA GLU A 141 -1.35 -21.06 -15.86
C GLU A 141 -2.53 -20.20 -16.29
N ASP A 142 -3.59 -20.14 -15.51
CA ASP A 142 -4.72 -19.23 -15.74
C ASP A 142 -4.26 -17.77 -15.77
N VAL A 143 -3.43 -17.36 -14.80
CA VAL A 143 -2.87 -16.00 -14.74
C VAL A 143 -2.05 -15.69 -15.99
N ARG A 144 -1.16 -16.60 -16.41
CA ARG A 144 -0.35 -16.46 -17.63
C ARG A 144 -1.21 -16.36 -18.88
N ARG A 145 -2.26 -17.17 -18.95
CA ARG A 145 -3.20 -17.14 -20.07
C ARG A 145 -3.90 -15.77 -20.18
N GLU A 146 -4.37 -15.21 -19.06
CA GLU A 146 -5.02 -13.90 -19.08
C GLU A 146 -4.02 -12.77 -19.39
N ILE A 147 -2.79 -12.84 -18.89
CA ILE A 147 -1.71 -11.94 -19.29
C ILE A 147 -1.46 -11.99 -20.80
N GLY A 148 -1.40 -13.19 -21.39
CA GLY A 148 -1.13 -13.37 -22.81
C GLY A 148 -2.19 -12.79 -23.76
N ARG A 149 -3.36 -12.40 -23.24
CA ARG A 149 -4.42 -11.74 -24.01
C ARG A 149 -4.29 -10.21 -24.06
N LEU A 150 -3.37 -9.64 -23.28
CA LEU A 150 -3.18 -8.21 -23.16
C LEU A 150 -2.16 -7.70 -24.20
N ASP A 151 -2.39 -6.50 -24.72
CA ASP A 151 -1.38 -5.82 -25.54
C ASP A 151 -0.23 -5.31 -24.66
N PRO A 152 0.97 -5.89 -24.76
CA PRO A 152 2.09 -5.54 -23.89
C PRO A 152 2.65 -4.13 -24.16
N ASN A 153 2.30 -3.49 -25.28
CA ASN A 153 2.88 -2.21 -25.70
C ASN A 153 2.12 -1.00 -25.15
N ILE A 154 1.00 -1.19 -24.48
CA ILE A 154 0.25 -0.09 -23.89
C ILE A 154 1.07 0.55 -22.78
N ARG A 155 1.35 1.85 -22.88
CA ARG A 155 2.12 2.61 -21.89
C ARG A 155 1.33 2.85 -20.61
N PHE A 156 2.05 2.96 -19.51
CA PHE A 156 1.46 3.30 -18.22
C PHE A 156 0.78 4.69 -18.31
N PRO A 157 -0.46 4.81 -17.83
CA PRO A 157 -1.17 6.08 -17.95
C PRO A 157 -0.65 7.12 -16.94
N GLU A 158 0.17 8.05 -17.40
CA GLU A 158 0.78 9.12 -16.59
C GLU A 158 -0.21 9.85 -15.69
N ARG A 159 -1.44 10.07 -16.19
CA ARG A 159 -2.51 10.75 -15.44
C ARG A 159 -2.85 10.14 -14.09
N ILE A 160 -2.41 8.90 -13.83
CA ILE A 160 -2.64 8.18 -12.58
C ILE A 160 -1.35 7.85 -11.82
N ALA A 161 -0.19 8.26 -12.36
CA ALA A 161 1.12 7.90 -11.79
C ALA A 161 1.19 8.27 -10.30
N ASP A 162 0.99 9.53 -9.96
CA ASP A 162 1.10 10.05 -8.60
C ASP A 162 -0.27 10.35 -7.96
N LYS A 163 -1.29 9.56 -8.33
CA LYS A 163 -2.62 9.71 -7.77
C LYS A 163 -2.89 8.70 -6.65
N PRO A 164 -3.69 9.08 -5.66
CA PRO A 164 -4.08 8.21 -4.57
C PRO A 164 -4.59 6.84 -5.04
N ARG A 165 -4.12 5.79 -4.36
CA ARG A 165 -4.46 4.40 -4.64
C ARG A 165 -5.12 3.76 -3.43
N GLY A 166 -5.78 2.64 -3.63
CA GLY A 166 -6.49 1.94 -2.58
C GLY A 166 -7.71 2.71 -2.07
N ARG A 167 -8.02 2.56 -0.81
CA ARG A 167 -9.13 3.27 -0.16
C ARG A 167 -8.72 4.72 0.11
N VAL A 168 -9.45 5.66 -0.45
CA VAL A 168 -9.26 7.12 -0.28
C VAL A 168 -10.49 7.82 0.27
N ARG A 169 -11.53 7.06 0.61
CA ARG A 169 -12.83 7.63 1.01
C ARG A 169 -13.19 7.30 2.45
N PHE A 170 -13.72 8.33 3.11
CA PHE A 170 -14.55 8.39 4.30
C PHE A 170 -13.92 7.98 5.64
N ALA A 171 -13.95 8.95 6.56
CA ALA A 171 -13.97 8.66 7.98
C ALA A 171 -15.09 7.63 8.23
N LYS A 172 -14.74 6.44 8.70
CA LYS A 172 -15.70 5.59 9.35
C LYS A 172 -16.07 6.27 10.67
N LYS A 173 -17.33 6.23 11.06
CA LYS A 173 -17.69 6.58 12.42
C LYS A 173 -16.99 5.56 13.32
N VAL A 174 -15.92 6.00 13.98
CA VAL A 174 -15.18 5.18 14.91
C VAL A 174 -16.01 5.06 16.18
N HIS A 175 -16.37 3.86 16.55
CA HIS A 175 -16.93 3.58 17.87
C HIS A 175 -15.76 3.24 18.78
N LEU A 176 -15.35 4.21 19.58
CA LEU A 176 -14.43 3.94 20.69
C LEU A 176 -15.25 3.45 21.87
N PRO A 177 -14.72 2.53 22.69
CA PRO A 177 -15.33 2.17 23.96
C PRO A 177 -15.60 3.41 24.81
N TYR A 178 -16.63 3.34 25.66
CA TYR A 178 -16.96 4.44 26.56
C TYR A 178 -15.74 4.75 27.47
N GLY A 179 -15.39 6.02 27.59
CA GLY A 179 -14.25 6.46 28.41
C GLY A 179 -12.87 6.25 27.78
N TRP A 180 -12.76 5.66 26.59
CA TRP A 180 -11.46 5.34 25.93
C TRP A 180 -10.49 6.53 25.82
N LEU A 181 -11.01 7.75 25.68
CA LEU A 181 -10.18 8.97 25.56
C LEU A 181 -9.94 9.67 26.91
N GLU A 182 -10.50 9.18 27.99
CA GLU A 182 -10.40 9.78 29.33
C GLU A 182 -9.15 9.33 30.09
N SER A 183 -8.61 8.17 29.72
CA SER A 183 -7.38 7.64 30.33
C SER A 183 -6.46 7.04 29.25
N ARG A 184 -5.15 7.10 29.50
CA ARG A 184 -4.14 6.38 28.70
C ARG A 184 -3.87 4.96 29.23
N GLU A 185 -4.40 4.66 30.40
CA GLU A 185 -4.24 3.38 31.06
C GLU A 185 -5.55 2.59 30.95
N THR A 186 -5.46 1.37 30.47
CA THR A 186 -6.56 0.42 30.48
C THR A 186 -6.52 -0.39 31.78
N THR A 187 -7.65 -0.50 32.46
CA THR A 187 -7.80 -1.46 33.56
C THR A 187 -7.74 -2.89 33.05
N HIS A 188 -7.52 -3.85 33.94
CA HIS A 188 -7.52 -5.27 33.56
C HIS A 188 -8.84 -5.70 32.94
N GLU A 189 -9.99 -5.24 33.51
CA GLU A 189 -11.33 -5.53 33.01
C GLU A 189 -11.58 -4.94 31.62
N GLU A 190 -11.12 -3.71 31.35
CA GLU A 190 -11.21 -3.08 30.03
C GLU A 190 -10.36 -3.82 28.99
N ARG A 191 -9.18 -4.30 29.40
CA ARG A 191 -8.31 -5.08 28.54
C ARG A 191 -8.92 -6.44 28.21
N GLU A 192 -9.48 -7.15 29.15
CA GLU A 192 -10.23 -8.39 28.94
C GLU A 192 -11.46 -8.17 28.04
N ALA A 193 -12.23 -7.10 28.25
CA ALA A 193 -13.40 -6.77 27.45
C ALA A 193 -13.04 -6.40 25.99
N LEU A 194 -11.85 -5.84 25.74
CA LEU A 194 -11.42 -5.40 24.41
C LEU A 194 -10.70 -6.48 23.61
N PHE A 195 -9.91 -7.31 24.26
CA PHE A 195 -9.00 -8.25 23.60
C PHE A 195 -9.32 -9.72 23.92
N GLY A 196 -10.19 -9.99 24.90
CA GLY A 196 -10.53 -11.34 25.34
C GLY A 196 -9.32 -12.14 25.80
N ASP A 197 -9.47 -13.46 25.86
CA ASP A 197 -8.38 -14.40 26.14
C ASP A 197 -7.54 -14.72 24.91
N ASP A 198 -7.38 -13.80 23.94
CA ASP A 198 -6.58 -14.06 22.73
C ASP A 198 -5.08 -13.96 23.08
N PRO A 199 -4.36 -15.09 23.15
CA PRO A 199 -2.94 -15.09 23.47
C PRO A 199 -2.04 -14.54 22.36
N MET A 200 -2.63 -14.08 21.25
CA MET A 200 -1.88 -13.56 20.08
C MET A 200 -1.39 -12.14 20.24
N ASP A 201 -1.76 -11.41 21.30
CA ASP A 201 -1.41 -10.00 21.47
C ASP A 201 -0.16 -9.73 22.35
N ALA A 202 0.63 -10.76 22.60
CA ALA A 202 1.92 -10.61 23.30
C ALA A 202 3.12 -10.40 22.35
N SER A 203 2.88 -10.12 21.06
CA SER A 203 3.95 -9.98 20.04
C SER A 203 3.68 -8.86 19.04
N TYR A 204 3.65 -7.61 19.55
CA TYR A 204 3.94 -6.43 18.75
C TYR A 204 4.95 -5.56 19.47
#